data_4ece9785fe32c3b5b16f3bf9a6b2afd1
#
_entry.id   4ece9785fe32c3b5b16f3bf9a6b2afd1
#
_cell.length_a   1.000
_cell.length_b   1.000
_cell.length_c   1.000
_cell.angle_alpha   90.00
_cell.angle_beta   90.00
_cell.angle_gamma   90.00
#
_symmetry.space_group_name_H-M   'P 1'
#
loop_
_entity.id
_entity.type
_entity.pdbx_description
1 polymer ?
#
loop_
_entity_poly.entity_id
_entity_poly.type
_entity_poly.pdbx_seq_one_letter_code
_entity_poly.pdbx_strand_id
1 'polypeptide(L)'
;MAATGRFMVSTGVSVLGFFVLGVSLAGCSAIAPVPSVSATSDAAGPDATSPAASSSAAPNATVTPATVASFLPGGTAQANRAWFDAVNTKLFAANGGANGRAIIDSLVAAGFEKAAMQVTPDKTSINGGVDSTLFSVNIGGSCLLGQHGGGGYSSAVEAALNSGLCLVGKTRAIDW
;
A
#
# COMPACT_ATOMS: atom_id res chain seq x y z
N MET A 1 -30.16 -38.16 -36.79
CA MET A 1 -28.82 -38.76 -37.05
C MET A 1 -28.00 -38.57 -35.80
N ALA A 2 -27.82 -39.61 -35.06
CA ALA A 2 -27.09 -39.64 -33.77
C ALA A 2 -25.61 -39.90 -34.06
N ALA A 3 -24.70 -39.09 -33.47
CA ALA A 3 -23.27 -39.37 -33.47
C ALA A 3 -22.80 -39.47 -32.03
N THR A 4 -22.57 -40.70 -31.60
CA THR A 4 -22.00 -41.12 -30.34
C THR A 4 -20.49 -41.03 -30.43
N GLY A 5 -19.84 -40.23 -29.62
CA GLY A 5 -18.39 -40.08 -29.54
C GLY A 5 -17.86 -40.47 -28.15
N ARG A 6 -17.01 -41.45 -28.17
CA ARG A 6 -16.50 -42.32 -27.07
C ARG A 6 -15.60 -41.59 -26.10
N PHE A 7 -15.80 -41.85 -24.82
CA PHE A 7 -14.88 -41.60 -23.71
C PHE A 7 -13.60 -42.44 -23.88
N MET A 8 -12.43 -41.79 -23.78
CA MET A 8 -11.16 -42.48 -23.50
C MET A 8 -10.70 -42.10 -22.08
N VAL A 9 -10.79 -43.10 -21.24
CA VAL A 9 -10.17 -43.12 -19.90
C VAL A 9 -8.71 -43.54 -20.11
N SER A 10 -7.78 -42.67 -19.73
CA SER A 10 -6.37 -42.99 -19.65
C SER A 10 -5.96 -43.07 -18.19
N THR A 11 -5.77 -44.29 -17.74
CA THR A 11 -5.19 -44.68 -16.47
C THR A 11 -3.67 -44.73 -16.61
N GLY A 12 -2.96 -43.87 -15.92
CA GLY A 12 -1.49 -43.82 -15.90
C GLY A 12 -0.95 -43.81 -14.48
N VAL A 13 -0.36 -44.91 -14.14
CA VAL A 13 0.21 -45.42 -12.90
C VAL A 13 1.37 -44.63 -12.36
N SER A 14 1.36 -44.44 -11.02
CA SER A 14 2.43 -44.33 -10.01
C SER A 14 3.89 -44.37 -10.46
N VAL A 15 4.71 -43.48 -9.91
CA VAL A 15 6.02 -43.85 -9.34
C VAL A 15 6.30 -43.00 -8.09
N LEU A 16 6.42 -43.71 -6.96
CA LEU A 16 7.03 -43.24 -5.73
C LEU A 16 8.52 -42.94 -5.98
N GLY A 17 8.97 -41.79 -5.55
CA GLY A 17 10.37 -41.46 -5.42
C GLY A 17 10.62 -40.69 -4.12
N PHE A 18 10.89 -41.46 -3.06
CA PHE A 18 11.44 -40.93 -1.80
C PHE A 18 12.89 -40.46 -2.04
N PHE A 19 13.17 -39.17 -1.90
CA PHE A 19 14.53 -38.73 -1.68
C PHE A 19 14.56 -37.84 -0.41
N VAL A 20 14.98 -38.47 0.67
CA VAL A 20 15.37 -37.83 1.91
C VAL A 20 16.83 -37.40 1.74
N LEU A 21 17.09 -36.12 1.62
CA LEU A 21 18.42 -35.57 1.83
C LEU A 21 18.32 -34.57 3.00
N GLY A 22 18.73 -35.07 4.16
CA GLY A 22 18.98 -34.24 5.34
C GLY A 22 20.28 -33.46 5.13
N VAL A 23 20.20 -32.14 5.20
CA VAL A 23 21.35 -31.26 5.39
C VAL A 23 21.18 -30.54 6.72
N SER A 24 21.91 -31.01 7.72
CA SER A 24 22.07 -30.33 9.01
C SER A 24 23.09 -29.21 8.83
N LEU A 25 22.69 -27.96 8.88
CA LEU A 25 23.60 -26.84 9.09
C LEU A 25 23.55 -26.41 10.55
N ALA A 26 24.56 -26.82 11.29
CA ALA A 26 24.90 -26.26 12.58
C ALA A 26 25.57 -24.90 12.35
N GLY A 27 24.82 -23.81 12.55
CA GLY A 27 25.33 -22.44 12.53
C GLY A 27 25.63 -21.99 13.94
N CYS A 28 26.92 -21.90 14.32
CA CYS A 28 27.41 -21.29 15.55
C CYS A 28 27.11 -19.79 15.53
N SER A 29 26.26 -19.34 16.44
CA SER A 29 26.12 -17.90 16.76
C SER A 29 27.19 -17.51 17.73
N ALA A 30 28.22 -16.80 17.29
CA ALA A 30 29.17 -16.13 18.16
C ALA A 30 28.53 -14.84 18.68
N ILE A 31 28.16 -14.83 19.96
CA ILE A 31 27.74 -13.63 20.68
C ILE A 31 29.02 -12.92 21.12
N ALA A 32 29.32 -11.76 20.54
CA ALA A 32 30.39 -10.88 21.00
C ALA A 32 29.94 -10.16 22.28
N PRO A 33 30.78 -10.11 23.34
CA PRO A 33 30.44 -9.35 24.54
C PRO A 33 30.58 -7.85 24.30
N VAL A 34 29.50 -7.10 24.58
CA VAL A 34 29.52 -5.64 24.67
C VAL A 34 30.34 -5.21 25.90
N PRO A 35 31.27 -4.24 25.81
CA PRO A 35 31.96 -3.74 26.97
C PRO A 35 31.02 -2.94 27.87
N SER A 36 30.92 -3.36 29.11
CA SER A 36 30.28 -2.61 30.19
C SER A 36 31.11 -1.38 30.50
N VAL A 37 30.55 -0.20 30.26
CA VAL A 37 31.09 1.05 30.77
C VAL A 37 30.60 1.21 32.22
N SER A 38 31.51 1.03 33.17
CA SER A 38 31.28 1.37 34.57
C SER A 38 31.19 2.88 34.70
N ALA A 39 30.02 3.39 35.04
CA ALA A 39 29.88 4.76 35.47
C ALA A 39 30.27 4.88 36.93
N THR A 40 31.34 5.59 37.17
CA THR A 40 31.80 6.03 38.49
C THR A 40 30.82 7.11 38.99
N SER A 41 30.18 6.84 40.11
CA SER A 41 29.46 7.84 40.89
C SER A 41 30.43 8.79 41.53
N ASP A 42 30.27 10.08 41.26
CA ASP A 42 30.78 11.11 42.18
C ASP A 42 29.68 12.08 42.52
N ALA A 43 29.61 12.38 43.77
CA ALA A 43 28.52 13.01 44.49
C ALA A 43 28.63 14.55 44.48
N ALA A 44 27.53 15.13 44.81
CA ALA A 44 27.31 16.39 45.50
C ALA A 44 27.05 17.66 44.67
N GLY A 45 25.86 18.18 44.94
CA GLY A 45 25.66 19.60 45.10
C GLY A 45 24.41 20.17 44.43
N PRO A 46 23.80 21.12 45.05
CA PRO A 46 22.36 21.22 45.14
C PRO A 46 21.77 22.27 44.18
N ASP A 47 20.41 22.27 44.15
CA ASP A 47 19.56 23.32 43.60
C ASP A 47 19.63 23.59 42.09
N ALA A 48 18.67 23.04 41.39
CA ALA A 48 18.14 23.68 40.21
C ALA A 48 16.61 23.48 40.16
N THR A 49 15.93 24.50 40.53
CA THR A 49 14.55 24.84 40.32
C THR A 49 14.00 24.23 39.04
N SER A 50 13.07 23.29 39.17
CA SER A 50 12.27 22.73 38.09
C SER A 50 11.40 23.82 37.49
N PRO A 51 11.52 24.18 36.22
CA PRO A 51 10.49 25.00 35.58
C PRO A 51 9.25 24.16 35.41
N ALA A 52 8.17 24.61 36.01
CA ALA A 52 6.83 24.09 35.83
C ALA A 52 6.54 23.97 34.32
N ALA A 53 6.23 22.75 33.88
CA ALA A 53 5.68 22.52 32.57
C ALA A 53 4.32 23.23 32.52
N SER A 54 4.27 24.36 31.83
CA SER A 54 3.02 24.98 31.41
C SER A 54 2.31 23.99 30.51
N SER A 55 1.27 23.37 31.02
CA SER A 55 0.26 22.70 30.21
C SER A 55 -0.38 23.73 29.30
N SER A 56 0.15 23.84 28.08
CA SER A 56 -0.52 24.58 27.02
C SER A 56 -1.82 23.85 26.74
N ALA A 57 -2.94 24.40 27.20
CA ALA A 57 -4.27 23.94 26.84
C ALA A 57 -4.36 23.90 25.32
N ALA A 58 -4.61 22.72 24.77
CA ALA A 58 -4.92 22.56 23.36
C ALA A 58 -6.11 23.48 23.03
N PRO A 59 -6.02 24.28 21.95
CA PRO A 59 -7.16 25.08 21.53
C PRO A 59 -8.32 24.11 21.23
N ASN A 60 -9.46 24.40 21.84
CA ASN A 60 -10.72 23.73 21.61
C ASN A 60 -10.99 23.73 20.10
N ALA A 61 -10.76 22.59 19.44
CA ALA A 61 -11.04 22.46 18.03
C ALA A 61 -12.54 22.61 17.84
N THR A 62 -12.97 23.78 17.42
CA THR A 62 -14.32 24.00 16.91
C THR A 62 -14.55 22.99 15.83
N VAL A 63 -15.48 22.05 16.03
CA VAL A 63 -15.89 21.05 15.04
C VAL A 63 -16.55 21.83 13.91
N THR A 64 -15.76 22.22 12.94
CA THR A 64 -16.27 22.74 11.66
C THR A 64 -17.09 21.60 11.05
N PRO A 65 -18.34 21.86 10.57
CA PRO A 65 -19.11 20.84 9.88
C PRO A 65 -18.25 20.21 8.79
N ALA A 66 -18.16 18.88 8.76
CA ALA A 66 -17.37 18.18 7.77
C ALA A 66 -17.85 18.60 6.37
N THR A 67 -17.08 19.44 5.70
CA THR A 67 -17.35 19.83 4.32
C THR A 67 -17.30 18.54 3.50
N VAL A 68 -18.38 18.21 2.81
CA VAL A 68 -18.42 17.04 1.92
C VAL A 68 -17.29 17.21 0.91
N ALA A 69 -16.33 16.28 0.93
CA ALA A 69 -15.22 16.32 0.01
C ALA A 69 -15.74 16.27 -1.43
N SER A 70 -15.21 17.12 -2.30
CA SER A 70 -15.54 17.17 -3.72
C SER A 70 -14.27 17.38 -4.53
N PHE A 71 -14.32 17.00 -5.81
CA PHE A 71 -13.21 17.27 -6.72
C PHE A 71 -12.99 18.78 -6.90
N LEU A 72 -11.74 19.21 -6.83
CA LEU A 72 -11.30 20.58 -7.04
C LEU A 72 -10.49 20.66 -8.35
N PRO A 73 -11.14 21.01 -9.47
CA PRO A 73 -10.44 21.19 -10.75
C PRO A 73 -9.36 22.25 -10.64
N GLY A 74 -8.14 21.96 -11.12
CA GLY A 74 -6.99 22.85 -10.99
C GLY A 74 -6.39 22.95 -9.58
N GLY A 75 -6.96 22.24 -8.61
CA GLY A 75 -6.39 22.12 -7.27
C GLY A 75 -5.15 21.23 -7.23
N THR A 76 -4.37 21.34 -6.15
CA THR A 76 -3.20 20.50 -5.93
C THR A 76 -3.59 19.05 -5.56
N ALA A 77 -2.63 18.12 -5.60
CA ALA A 77 -2.83 16.75 -5.10
C ALA A 77 -3.28 16.76 -3.63
N GLN A 78 -2.63 17.58 -2.79
CA GLN A 78 -3.01 17.69 -1.37
C GLN A 78 -4.44 18.18 -1.18
N ALA A 79 -4.89 19.16 -1.97
CA ALA A 79 -6.25 19.68 -1.91
C ALA A 79 -7.31 18.66 -2.35
N ASN A 80 -6.95 17.76 -3.27
CA ASN A 80 -7.83 16.71 -3.78
C ASN A 80 -7.73 15.39 -2.98
N ARG A 81 -6.85 15.28 -1.98
CA ARG A 81 -6.65 14.04 -1.21
C ARG A 81 -7.93 13.55 -0.55
N ALA A 82 -8.65 14.45 0.15
CA ALA A 82 -9.87 14.05 0.86
C ALA A 82 -10.94 13.48 -0.10
N TRP A 83 -11.03 14.04 -1.32
CA TRP A 83 -11.94 13.51 -2.35
C TRP A 83 -11.46 12.17 -2.90
N PHE A 84 -10.17 12.04 -3.19
CA PHE A 84 -9.55 10.77 -3.59
C PHE A 84 -9.83 9.67 -2.57
N ASP A 85 -9.66 9.97 -1.28
CA ASP A 85 -9.91 9.02 -0.20
C ASP A 85 -11.40 8.64 -0.10
N ALA A 86 -12.31 9.61 -0.21
CA ALA A 86 -13.75 9.36 -0.17
C ALA A 86 -14.22 8.43 -1.29
N VAL A 87 -13.71 8.66 -2.52
CA VAL A 87 -14.03 7.85 -3.71
C VAL A 87 -13.55 6.41 -3.52
N ASN A 88 -12.30 6.23 -3.11
CA ASN A 88 -11.71 4.90 -2.94
C ASN A 88 -12.34 4.14 -1.76
N THR A 89 -12.56 4.81 -0.63
CA THR A 89 -13.24 4.21 0.52
C THR A 89 -14.64 3.71 0.15
N LYS A 90 -15.40 4.51 -0.61
CA LYS A 90 -16.73 4.12 -1.09
C LYS A 90 -16.66 2.92 -2.04
N LEU A 91 -15.69 2.91 -2.97
CA LEU A 91 -15.49 1.79 -3.90
C LEU A 91 -15.19 0.50 -3.14
N PHE A 92 -14.22 0.52 -2.23
CA PHE A 92 -13.78 -0.68 -1.50
C PHE A 92 -14.80 -1.15 -0.47
N ALA A 93 -15.61 -0.26 0.10
CA ALA A 93 -16.74 -0.65 0.93
C ALA A 93 -17.83 -1.38 0.13
N ALA A 94 -18.05 -0.99 -1.12
CA ALA A 94 -19.02 -1.64 -2.00
C ALA A 94 -18.46 -2.90 -2.67
N ASN A 95 -17.16 -2.93 -2.95
CA ASN A 95 -16.45 -4.04 -3.61
C ASN A 95 -15.02 -4.17 -3.08
N GLY A 96 -14.85 -4.94 -2.02
CA GLY A 96 -13.55 -5.19 -1.41
C GLY A 96 -12.55 -5.91 -2.33
N GLY A 97 -13.01 -6.53 -3.41
CA GLY A 97 -12.18 -7.18 -4.44
C GLY A 97 -12.03 -6.34 -5.71
N ALA A 98 -12.23 -5.02 -5.66
CA ALA A 98 -12.11 -4.15 -6.82
C ALA A 98 -10.71 -4.27 -7.45
N ASN A 99 -10.67 -4.61 -8.74
CA ASN A 99 -9.43 -4.70 -9.51
C ASN A 99 -8.97 -3.32 -10.00
N GLY A 100 -7.77 -3.25 -10.58
CA GLY A 100 -7.19 -2.00 -11.07
C GLY A 100 -8.08 -1.27 -12.07
N ARG A 101 -8.84 -1.97 -12.93
CA ARG A 101 -9.78 -1.33 -13.86
C ARG A 101 -10.91 -0.63 -13.10
N ALA A 102 -11.54 -1.30 -12.14
CA ALA A 102 -12.63 -0.72 -11.37
C ALA A 102 -12.17 0.52 -10.57
N ILE A 103 -10.93 0.49 -10.06
CA ILE A 103 -10.31 1.62 -9.36
C ILE A 103 -10.16 2.82 -10.32
N ILE A 104 -9.54 2.61 -11.47
CA ILE A 104 -9.33 3.68 -12.47
C ILE A 104 -10.67 4.24 -12.95
N ASP A 105 -11.64 3.39 -13.31
CA ASP A 105 -12.96 3.84 -13.80
C ASP A 105 -13.70 4.66 -12.71
N SER A 106 -13.58 4.29 -11.44
CA SER A 106 -14.14 5.04 -10.31
C SER A 106 -13.51 6.43 -10.16
N LEU A 107 -12.17 6.53 -10.29
CA LEU A 107 -11.45 7.80 -10.21
C LEU A 107 -11.77 8.70 -11.42
N VAL A 108 -11.88 8.15 -12.61
CA VAL A 108 -12.32 8.89 -13.82
C VAL A 108 -13.73 9.45 -13.62
N ALA A 109 -14.66 8.63 -13.13
CA ALA A 109 -16.02 9.06 -12.83
C ALA A 109 -16.06 10.16 -11.74
N ALA A 110 -15.06 10.20 -10.88
CA ALA A 110 -14.89 11.22 -9.84
C ALA A 110 -14.23 12.52 -10.33
N GLY A 111 -13.84 12.60 -11.61
CA GLY A 111 -13.27 13.80 -12.25
C GLY A 111 -11.76 13.81 -12.40
N PHE A 112 -11.05 12.77 -11.96
CA PHE A 112 -9.60 12.69 -12.15
C PHE A 112 -9.26 12.33 -13.61
N GLU A 113 -8.15 12.89 -14.10
CA GLU A 113 -7.72 12.69 -15.48
C GLU A 113 -7.08 11.30 -15.68
N LYS A 114 -7.64 10.50 -16.57
CA LYS A 114 -7.20 9.14 -16.85
C LYS A 114 -5.74 9.06 -17.30
N ALA A 115 -5.30 10.01 -18.13
CA ALA A 115 -3.93 10.06 -18.65
C ALA A 115 -2.87 10.34 -17.56
N ALA A 116 -3.29 10.90 -16.43
CA ALA A 116 -2.43 11.17 -15.27
C ALA A 116 -2.34 9.98 -14.29
N MET A 117 -3.00 8.86 -14.60
CA MET A 117 -3.09 7.71 -13.70
C MET A 117 -2.08 6.61 -14.02
N GLN A 118 -1.73 5.87 -12.98
CA GLN A 118 -0.99 4.63 -13.08
C GLN A 118 -1.61 3.57 -12.17
N VAL A 119 -1.51 2.30 -12.56
CA VAL A 119 -1.98 1.18 -11.75
C VAL A 119 -1.10 -0.04 -11.99
N THR A 120 -0.84 -0.80 -10.94
CA THR A 120 -0.10 -2.07 -11.03
C THR A 120 -0.95 -3.16 -11.69
N PRO A 121 -0.35 -4.23 -12.23
CA PRO A 121 -1.09 -5.38 -12.75
C PRO A 121 -1.93 -6.06 -11.65
N ASP A 122 -3.10 -6.58 -12.03
CA ASP A 122 -3.97 -7.36 -11.13
C ASP A 122 -3.46 -8.80 -10.90
N LYS A 123 -2.42 -9.20 -11.63
CA LYS A 123 -1.84 -10.53 -11.56
C LYS A 123 -0.32 -10.49 -11.47
N THR A 124 0.23 -11.46 -10.76
CA THR A 124 1.67 -11.69 -10.69
C THR A 124 2.22 -12.23 -12.01
N SER A 125 3.56 -12.28 -12.16
CA SER A 125 4.22 -12.82 -13.35
C SER A 125 3.91 -14.30 -13.64
N ILE A 126 3.51 -15.04 -12.61
CA ILE A 126 3.06 -16.45 -12.70
C ILE A 126 1.54 -16.59 -12.79
N ASN A 127 0.85 -15.51 -13.15
CA ASN A 127 -0.60 -15.44 -13.34
C ASN A 127 -1.45 -15.67 -12.07
N GLY A 128 -0.85 -15.62 -10.89
CA GLY A 128 -1.55 -15.61 -9.59
C GLY A 128 -2.17 -14.23 -9.29
N GLY A 129 -3.09 -14.18 -8.34
CA GLY A 129 -3.60 -12.90 -7.81
C GLY A 129 -2.49 -12.12 -7.11
N VAL A 130 -2.63 -10.80 -7.05
CA VAL A 130 -1.75 -9.92 -6.26
C VAL A 130 -2.32 -9.74 -4.85
N ASP A 131 -1.44 -9.56 -3.87
CA ASP A 131 -1.85 -9.29 -2.48
C ASP A 131 -2.35 -7.86 -2.29
N SER A 132 -1.89 -6.95 -3.14
CA SER A 132 -2.33 -5.56 -3.16
C SER A 132 -2.19 -4.93 -4.54
N THR A 133 -3.03 -3.94 -4.82
CA THR A 133 -2.99 -3.10 -6.01
C THR A 133 -2.56 -1.70 -5.60
N LEU A 134 -1.51 -1.17 -6.25
CA LEU A 134 -1.10 0.22 -6.13
C LEU A 134 -1.64 1.00 -7.31
N PHE A 135 -2.09 2.22 -7.05
CA PHE A 135 -2.58 3.12 -8.06
C PHE A 135 -2.26 4.58 -7.72
N SER A 136 -2.26 5.44 -8.69
CA SER A 136 -1.89 6.84 -8.49
C SER A 136 -2.55 7.77 -9.48
N VAL A 137 -2.60 9.06 -9.09
CA VAL A 137 -2.95 10.19 -9.96
C VAL A 137 -1.87 11.25 -9.80
N ASN A 138 -1.23 11.66 -10.90
CA ASN A 138 -0.28 12.79 -10.90
C ASN A 138 -1.06 14.10 -11.09
N ILE A 139 -0.87 15.04 -10.19
CA ILE A 139 -1.47 16.39 -10.28
C ILE A 139 -0.34 17.40 -10.10
N GLY A 140 0.08 18.01 -11.18
CA GLY A 140 1.10 19.07 -11.15
C GLY A 140 2.45 18.65 -10.57
N GLY A 141 2.90 17.42 -10.80
CA GLY A 141 4.16 16.90 -10.28
C GLY A 141 4.08 16.37 -8.84
N SER A 142 2.87 16.31 -8.26
CA SER A 142 2.59 15.63 -7.00
C SER A 142 1.64 14.46 -7.24
N CYS A 143 1.87 13.36 -6.54
CA CYS A 143 1.16 12.11 -6.71
C CYS A 143 0.19 11.86 -5.57
N LEU A 144 -1.08 11.66 -5.87
CA LEU A 144 -2.00 10.94 -5.00
C LEU A 144 -1.69 9.45 -5.17
N LEU A 145 -1.26 8.80 -4.11
CA LEU A 145 -0.96 7.37 -4.09
C LEU A 145 -2.05 6.64 -3.32
N GLY A 146 -2.50 5.52 -3.85
CA GLY A 146 -3.41 4.61 -3.18
C GLY A 146 -2.90 3.18 -3.21
N GLN A 147 -3.15 2.45 -2.15
CA GLN A 147 -2.92 1.01 -2.06
C GLN A 147 -4.16 0.34 -1.48
N HIS A 148 -4.57 -0.76 -2.10
CA HIS A 148 -5.65 -1.59 -1.59
C HIS A 148 -5.26 -3.07 -1.64
N GLY A 149 -5.54 -3.82 -0.58
CA GLY A 149 -5.22 -5.24 -0.47
C GLY A 149 -5.68 -5.83 0.86
N GLY A 150 -5.10 -6.96 1.28
CA GLY A 150 -5.47 -7.66 2.51
C GLY A 150 -5.35 -6.84 3.79
N GLY A 151 -4.54 -5.76 3.78
CA GLY A 151 -4.42 -4.79 4.87
C GLY A 151 -5.42 -3.64 4.82
N GLY A 152 -6.35 -3.63 3.86
CA GLY A 152 -7.30 -2.55 3.66
C GLY A 152 -6.82 -1.49 2.65
N TYR A 153 -7.39 -0.29 2.76
CA TYR A 153 -7.04 0.87 1.93
C TYR A 153 -6.17 1.86 2.70
N SER A 154 -5.16 2.38 2.03
CA SER A 154 -4.33 3.49 2.51
C SER A 154 -3.96 4.44 1.38
N SER A 155 -3.68 5.70 1.71
CA SER A 155 -3.26 6.71 0.74
C SER A 155 -2.14 7.61 1.27
N ALA A 156 -1.41 8.21 0.34
CA ALA A 156 -0.39 9.23 0.62
C ALA A 156 -0.37 10.29 -0.49
N VAL A 157 0.26 11.42 -0.20
CA VAL A 157 0.59 12.44 -1.20
C VAL A 157 2.10 12.62 -1.18
N GLU A 158 2.74 12.38 -2.32
CA GLU A 158 4.19 12.42 -2.46
C GLU A 158 4.58 13.21 -3.72
N ALA A 159 5.82 13.63 -3.81
CA ALA A 159 6.34 14.20 -5.05
C ALA A 159 6.43 13.13 -6.14
N ALA A 160 6.22 13.52 -7.39
CA ALA A 160 6.48 12.62 -8.51
C ALA A 160 7.98 12.26 -8.58
N LEU A 161 8.26 11.09 -9.10
CA LEU A 161 9.62 10.62 -9.35
C LEU A 161 10.30 11.54 -10.39
N ASN A 162 11.62 11.52 -10.47
CA ASN A 162 12.37 12.28 -11.48
C ASN A 162 11.99 11.92 -12.93
N SER A 163 11.40 10.74 -13.13
CA SER A 163 10.81 10.31 -14.41
C SER A 163 9.45 10.93 -14.72
N GLY A 164 8.87 11.71 -13.80
CA GLY A 164 7.49 12.22 -13.88
C GLY A 164 6.41 11.20 -13.51
N LEU A 165 6.78 9.96 -13.21
CA LEU A 165 5.87 8.89 -12.80
C LEU A 165 5.60 8.96 -11.28
N CYS A 166 4.53 8.32 -10.84
CA CYS A 166 4.16 8.20 -9.43
C CYS A 166 4.52 6.85 -8.83
N LEU A 167 4.49 5.80 -9.63
CA LEU A 167 4.76 4.44 -9.16
C LEU A 167 6.13 3.94 -9.64
N VAL A 168 6.81 3.22 -8.74
CA VAL A 168 8.04 2.50 -9.06
C VAL A 168 7.66 1.07 -9.50
N GLY A 169 8.33 0.58 -10.53
CA GLY A 169 8.15 -0.78 -11.02
C GLY A 169 7.17 -0.91 -12.18
N LYS A 170 6.60 -2.10 -12.34
CA LYS A 170 5.75 -2.41 -13.49
C LYS A 170 4.33 -1.91 -13.28
N THR A 171 3.84 -1.09 -14.18
CA THR A 171 2.43 -0.70 -14.29
C THR A 171 1.79 -1.38 -15.50
N ARG A 172 0.47 -1.47 -15.53
CA ARG A 172 -0.28 -1.94 -16.71
C ARG A 172 -0.72 -0.75 -17.56
N ALA A 173 -0.90 -0.96 -18.85
CA ALA A 173 -1.53 0.03 -19.73
C ALA A 173 -2.99 0.29 -19.30
N ILE A 174 -3.43 1.55 -19.41
CA ILE A 174 -4.79 1.99 -19.16
C ILE A 174 -5.39 2.37 -20.54
N ASP A 175 -5.66 1.35 -21.32
CA ASP A 175 -6.02 1.42 -22.74
C ASP A 175 -7.49 1.08 -23.05
N TRP A 176 -8.37 1.16 -22.05
CA TRP A 176 -9.80 0.92 -22.16
C TRP A 176 -10.65 2.18 -22.00
#